data_24d4d4456aac41e152c0652a9002e771
#
_entry.id   24d4d4456aac41e152c0652a9002e771
#
_cell.length_a   1.000
_cell.length_b   1.000
_cell.length_c   1.000
_cell.angle_alpha   90.00
_cell.angle_beta   90.00
_cell.angle_gamma   90.00
#
_symmetry.space_group_name_H-M   'P 1'
#
loop_
_entity.id
_entity.type
_entity.pdbx_description
1 polymer ?
#
loop_
_entity_poly.entity_id
_entity_poly.type
_entity_poly.pdbx_seq_one_letter_code
_entity_poly.pdbx_strand_id
1 'polypeptide(L)'
;RLKKTRLLMQEKELEMLLVTSPHNFRYFTGFDSYFWESPTRPWFLLLSLNHDPIAIIPSIGKTALQKTWIKNINAWQSPNPNDEGITTLQDTILSIKSNKCSIGCEMGMESHLRMSINDFQKLNTNLANHSFVDASSLIWKLRMIKSKNEISKLKQIISIASNVFDQLPKHLQIDQSEIEICNIMKKKLLDLGADHTLYMSC
;
A
#
# COMPACT_ATOMS: atom_id res chain seq x y z
N ARG A 1 -10.76 -4.89 9.74
CA ARG A 1 -10.62 -3.93 8.64
C ARG A 1 -11.58 -4.26 7.50
N LEU A 2 -11.53 -5.44 6.90
CA LEU A 2 -12.34 -5.82 5.73
C LEU A 2 -13.85 -5.58 5.93
N LYS A 3 -14.43 -6.01 7.09
CA LYS A 3 -15.84 -5.77 7.39
C LYS A 3 -16.21 -4.27 7.34
N LYS A 4 -15.39 -3.41 7.94
CA LYS A 4 -15.62 -1.95 7.93
C LYS A 4 -15.46 -1.37 6.52
N THR A 5 -14.50 -1.87 5.74
CA THR A 5 -14.30 -1.46 4.33
C THR A 5 -15.55 -1.77 3.50
N ARG A 6 -16.08 -2.99 3.62
CA ARG A 6 -17.30 -3.39 2.89
C ARG A 6 -18.51 -2.53 3.23
N LEU A 7 -18.70 -2.16 4.49
CA LEU A 7 -19.77 -1.24 4.88
C LEU A 7 -19.61 0.14 4.19
N LEU A 8 -18.39 0.69 4.18
CA LEU A 8 -18.12 1.96 3.52
C LEU A 8 -18.22 1.86 2.00
N MET A 9 -17.88 0.72 1.41
CA MET A 9 -18.10 0.47 -0.02
C MET A 9 -19.59 0.46 -0.34
N GLN A 10 -20.41 -0.18 0.48
CA GLN A 10 -21.87 -0.18 0.32
C GLN A 10 -22.45 1.23 0.44
N GLU A 11 -22.04 2.03 1.44
CA GLU A 11 -22.44 3.44 1.59
C GLU A 11 -22.11 4.30 0.36
N LYS A 12 -21.07 3.92 -0.40
CA LYS A 12 -20.60 4.65 -1.61
C LYS A 12 -21.00 3.96 -2.92
N GLU A 13 -21.83 2.96 -2.86
CA GLU A 13 -22.26 2.18 -4.03
C GLU A 13 -21.09 1.60 -4.84
N LEU A 14 -20.00 1.23 -4.14
CA LEU A 14 -18.84 0.58 -4.73
C LEU A 14 -18.95 -0.93 -4.60
N GLU A 15 -18.76 -1.65 -5.69
CA GLU A 15 -18.77 -3.11 -5.70
C GLU A 15 -17.37 -3.70 -5.50
N MET A 16 -16.36 -2.96 -5.94
CA MET A 16 -14.95 -3.30 -5.77
C MET A 16 -14.14 -2.08 -5.30
N LEU A 17 -13.02 -2.34 -4.65
CA LEU A 17 -12.00 -1.35 -4.30
C LEU A 17 -10.65 -1.87 -4.76
N LEU A 18 -10.02 -1.16 -5.69
CA LEU A 18 -8.68 -1.42 -6.20
C LEU A 18 -7.68 -0.60 -5.39
N VAL A 19 -6.82 -1.30 -4.66
CA VAL A 19 -5.74 -0.72 -3.88
C VAL A 19 -4.41 -0.97 -4.59
N THR A 20 -3.64 0.10 -4.78
CA THR A 20 -2.39 0.07 -5.55
C THR A 20 -1.18 0.64 -4.80
N SER A 21 -1.42 1.55 -3.85
CA SER A 21 -0.34 2.17 -3.10
C SER A 21 0.26 1.22 -2.05
N PRO A 22 1.59 1.21 -1.85
CA PRO A 22 2.27 0.32 -0.93
C PRO A 22 1.72 0.39 0.50
N HIS A 23 1.53 1.59 1.02
CA HIS A 23 1.03 1.80 2.38
C HIS A 23 -0.41 1.33 2.59
N ASN A 24 -1.28 1.42 1.58
CA ASN A 24 -2.63 0.89 1.65
C ASN A 24 -2.66 -0.61 1.41
N PHE A 25 -1.83 -1.13 0.51
CA PHE A 25 -1.63 -2.57 0.34
C PHE A 25 -1.17 -3.20 1.67
N ARG A 26 -0.14 -2.63 2.32
CA ARG A 26 0.33 -3.04 3.66
C ARG A 26 -0.78 -2.94 4.70
N TYR A 27 -1.57 -1.86 4.69
CA TYR A 27 -2.67 -1.68 5.64
C TYR A 27 -3.67 -2.83 5.60
N PHE A 28 -4.03 -3.31 4.42
CA PHE A 28 -4.99 -4.39 4.25
C PHE A 28 -4.39 -5.78 4.42
N THR A 29 -3.19 -6.01 3.96
CA THR A 29 -2.58 -7.34 3.90
C THR A 29 -1.64 -7.65 5.06
N GLY A 30 -1.01 -6.64 5.64
CA GLY A 30 0.12 -6.77 6.56
C GLY A 30 1.44 -7.07 5.86
N PHE A 31 1.43 -7.16 4.52
CA PHE A 31 2.63 -7.42 3.72
C PHE A 31 3.44 -6.16 3.50
N ASP A 32 4.75 -6.28 3.58
CA ASP A 32 5.72 -5.24 3.27
C ASP A 32 6.81 -5.75 2.35
N SER A 33 7.36 -4.87 1.50
CA SER A 33 8.39 -5.26 0.54
C SER A 33 9.22 -4.07 0.07
N TYR A 34 10.53 -4.25 -0.01
CA TYR A 34 11.44 -3.30 -0.65
C TYR A 34 11.24 -3.18 -2.17
N PHE A 35 10.56 -4.14 -2.81
CA PHE A 35 10.21 -4.03 -4.23
C PHE A 35 9.29 -2.86 -4.56
N TRP A 36 8.65 -2.28 -3.56
CA TRP A 36 7.84 -1.08 -3.75
C TRP A 36 8.64 0.19 -4.04
N GLU A 37 9.95 0.18 -3.80
CA GLU A 37 10.84 1.27 -4.21
C GLU A 37 10.99 1.34 -5.76
N SER A 38 10.76 0.22 -6.47
CA SER A 38 10.75 0.21 -7.92
C SER A 38 9.50 0.91 -8.47
N PRO A 39 9.63 1.85 -9.42
CA PRO A 39 8.48 2.50 -10.07
C PRO A 39 7.70 1.54 -10.98
N THR A 40 8.32 0.45 -11.40
CA THR A 40 7.74 -0.61 -12.23
C THR A 40 7.14 -1.72 -11.37
N ARG A 41 6.50 -2.71 -12.02
CA ARG A 41 5.97 -3.89 -11.36
C ARG A 41 4.90 -3.56 -10.33
N PRO A 42 3.74 -3.09 -10.79
CA PRO A 42 2.64 -2.72 -9.90
C PRO A 42 2.12 -3.93 -9.12
N TRP A 43 1.64 -3.66 -7.92
CA TRP A 43 1.01 -4.61 -7.03
C TRP A 43 -0.41 -4.14 -6.79
N PHE A 44 -1.36 -5.00 -7.03
CA PHE A 44 -2.77 -4.69 -6.87
C PHE A 44 -3.41 -5.57 -5.80
N LEU A 45 -4.28 -4.96 -5.00
CA LEU A 45 -5.19 -5.70 -4.13
C LEU A 45 -6.61 -5.32 -4.49
N LEU A 46 -7.39 -6.31 -4.88
CA LEU A 46 -8.79 -6.15 -5.21
C LEU A 46 -9.64 -6.62 -4.04
N LEU A 47 -10.41 -5.71 -3.46
CA LEU A 47 -11.40 -5.98 -2.43
C LEU A 47 -12.78 -5.93 -3.07
N SER A 48 -13.66 -6.86 -2.73
CA SER A 48 -15.05 -6.87 -3.20
C SER A 48 -16.02 -7.06 -2.05
N LEU A 49 -17.29 -6.79 -2.28
CA LEU A 49 -18.31 -6.91 -1.25
C LEU A 49 -18.47 -8.35 -0.76
N ASN A 50 -18.41 -9.32 -1.69
CA ASN A 50 -18.84 -10.69 -1.43
C ASN A 50 -17.73 -11.75 -1.55
N HIS A 51 -16.57 -11.41 -2.12
CA HIS A 51 -15.46 -12.34 -2.31
C HIS A 51 -14.29 -12.01 -1.39
N ASP A 52 -13.50 -13.02 -1.06
CA ASP A 52 -12.24 -12.78 -0.35
C ASP A 52 -11.29 -11.91 -1.16
N PRO A 53 -10.44 -11.11 -0.50
CA PRO A 53 -9.46 -10.28 -1.18
C PRO A 53 -8.58 -11.07 -2.13
N ILE A 54 -8.33 -10.51 -3.31
CA ILE A 54 -7.45 -11.09 -4.31
C ILE A 54 -6.27 -10.15 -4.53
N ALA A 55 -5.06 -10.66 -4.36
CA ALA A 55 -3.85 -9.93 -4.69
C ALA A 55 -3.41 -10.29 -6.11
N ILE A 56 -3.16 -9.28 -6.93
CA ILE A 56 -2.61 -9.42 -8.28
C ILE A 56 -1.21 -8.81 -8.26
N ILE A 57 -0.18 -9.67 -8.33
CA ILE A 57 1.18 -9.27 -8.00
C ILE A 57 2.21 -9.89 -8.94
N PRO A 58 3.41 -9.30 -9.06
CA PRO A 58 4.50 -9.94 -9.78
C PRO A 58 4.89 -11.27 -9.10
N SER A 59 5.25 -12.25 -9.90
CA SER A 59 5.58 -13.62 -9.45
C SER A 59 6.64 -13.66 -8.35
N ILE A 60 7.58 -12.73 -8.35
CA ILE A 60 8.63 -12.60 -7.34
C ILE A 60 8.09 -12.39 -5.90
N GLY A 61 6.90 -11.80 -5.76
CA GLY A 61 6.29 -11.53 -4.46
C GLY A 61 5.42 -12.67 -3.90
N LYS A 62 5.09 -13.68 -4.73
CA LYS A 62 4.08 -14.69 -4.40
C LYS A 62 4.40 -15.45 -3.12
N THR A 63 5.60 -16.00 -2.99
CA THR A 63 6.01 -16.80 -1.83
C THR A 63 5.97 -16.02 -0.52
N ALA A 64 6.36 -14.74 -0.57
CA ALA A 64 6.35 -13.89 0.62
C ALA A 64 4.91 -13.49 1.02
N LEU A 65 4.07 -13.13 0.04
CA LEU A 65 2.67 -12.77 0.31
C LEU A 65 1.84 -13.97 0.83
N GLN A 66 2.12 -15.20 0.39
CA GLN A 66 1.47 -16.42 0.88
C GLN A 66 1.61 -16.62 2.40
N LYS A 67 2.62 -16.01 3.04
CA LYS A 67 2.80 -16.03 4.50
C LYS A 67 1.81 -15.13 5.24
N THR A 68 1.07 -14.28 4.53
CA THR A 68 0.03 -13.43 5.10
C THR A 68 -1.32 -14.15 5.16
N TRP A 69 -2.35 -13.44 5.60
CA TRP A 69 -3.72 -13.95 5.61
C TRP A 69 -4.39 -13.95 4.21
N ILE A 70 -3.79 -13.30 3.20
CA ILE A 70 -4.28 -13.29 1.82
C ILE A 70 -4.06 -14.65 1.18
N LYS A 71 -5.15 -15.31 0.78
CA LYS A 71 -5.10 -16.67 0.19
C LYS A 71 -5.22 -16.66 -1.32
N ASN A 72 -5.98 -15.73 -1.88
CA ASN A 72 -6.19 -15.64 -3.33
C ASN A 72 -5.10 -14.73 -3.93
N ILE A 73 -4.21 -15.32 -4.70
CA ILE A 73 -3.06 -14.62 -5.30
C ILE A 73 -2.97 -14.99 -6.78
N ASN A 74 -3.27 -14.02 -7.63
CA ASN A 74 -3.06 -14.10 -9.08
C ASN A 74 -1.70 -13.48 -9.40
N ALA A 75 -0.71 -14.31 -9.67
CA ALA A 75 0.64 -13.84 -9.95
C ALA A 75 0.87 -13.75 -11.46
N TRP A 76 1.34 -12.59 -11.92
CA TRP A 76 1.77 -12.40 -13.30
C TRP A 76 3.29 -12.60 -13.43
N GLN A 77 3.74 -13.04 -14.60
CA GLN A 77 5.16 -13.28 -14.86
C GLN A 77 5.92 -11.95 -14.92
N SER A 78 6.92 -11.79 -14.05
CA SER A 78 7.76 -10.59 -13.96
C SER A 78 9.23 -10.97 -14.15
N PRO A 79 10.02 -10.18 -14.93
CA PRO A 79 9.62 -8.96 -15.65
C PRO A 79 8.80 -9.24 -16.92
N ASN A 80 7.86 -8.36 -17.25
CA ASN A 80 7.13 -8.39 -18.51
C ASN A 80 6.87 -6.96 -19.00
N PRO A 81 7.77 -6.38 -19.82
CA PRO A 81 7.64 -4.99 -20.26
C PRO A 81 6.40 -4.69 -21.09
N ASN A 82 5.78 -5.70 -21.69
CA ASN A 82 4.59 -5.53 -22.53
C ASN A 82 3.28 -5.55 -21.73
N ASP A 83 3.30 -6.17 -20.55
CA ASP A 83 2.11 -6.28 -19.69
C ASP A 83 2.52 -6.51 -18.22
N GLU A 84 2.67 -5.46 -17.46
CA GLU A 84 2.99 -5.52 -16.03
C GLU A 84 1.75 -5.86 -15.18
N GLY A 85 1.05 -6.94 -15.55
CA GLY A 85 -0.07 -7.49 -14.78
C GLY A 85 -1.42 -6.85 -15.05
N ILE A 86 -1.53 -5.98 -16.05
CA ILE A 86 -2.79 -5.29 -16.38
C ILE A 86 -3.83 -6.28 -16.93
N THR A 87 -3.43 -7.19 -17.80
CA THR A 87 -4.32 -8.26 -18.29
C THR A 87 -4.77 -9.15 -17.15
N THR A 88 -3.87 -9.56 -16.25
CA THR A 88 -4.23 -10.36 -15.07
C THR A 88 -5.21 -9.62 -14.14
N LEU A 89 -5.03 -8.30 -13.97
CA LEU A 89 -5.96 -7.46 -13.20
C LEU A 89 -7.34 -7.40 -13.87
N GLN A 90 -7.37 -7.14 -15.19
CA GLN A 90 -8.61 -7.12 -15.98
C GLN A 90 -9.38 -8.44 -15.86
N ASP A 91 -8.72 -9.57 -16.11
CA ASP A 91 -9.32 -10.90 -16.03
C ASP A 91 -9.85 -11.20 -14.63
N THR A 92 -9.12 -10.77 -13.59
CA THR A 92 -9.56 -10.91 -12.21
C THR A 92 -10.82 -10.09 -11.94
N ILE A 93 -10.91 -8.86 -12.42
CA ILE A 93 -12.11 -8.01 -12.29
C ILE A 93 -13.30 -8.68 -12.98
N LEU A 94 -13.13 -9.12 -14.22
CA LEU A 94 -14.17 -9.78 -15.01
C LEU A 94 -14.62 -11.10 -14.39
N SER A 95 -13.72 -11.85 -13.75
CA SER A 95 -14.07 -13.10 -13.06
C SER A 95 -14.96 -12.89 -11.83
N ILE A 96 -14.85 -11.73 -11.17
CA ILE A 96 -15.71 -11.36 -10.04
C ILE A 96 -17.03 -10.81 -10.55
N LYS A 97 -17.00 -9.95 -11.56
CA LYS A 97 -18.19 -9.34 -12.14
C LYS A 97 -17.94 -8.94 -13.60
N SER A 98 -18.60 -9.64 -14.52
CA SER A 98 -18.51 -9.37 -15.96
C SER A 98 -19.41 -8.21 -16.41
N ASN A 99 -20.47 -7.93 -15.65
CA ASN A 99 -21.41 -6.84 -15.94
C ASN A 99 -20.95 -5.54 -15.29
N LYS A 100 -21.61 -4.44 -15.64
CA LYS A 100 -21.35 -3.10 -15.11
C LYS A 100 -21.17 -3.10 -13.60
N CYS A 101 -20.07 -2.52 -13.13
CA CYS A 101 -19.84 -2.27 -11.71
C CYS A 101 -19.01 -0.99 -11.48
N SER A 102 -19.09 -0.46 -10.26
CA SER A 102 -18.32 0.68 -9.80
C SER A 102 -17.10 0.20 -9.02
N ILE A 103 -15.91 0.59 -9.46
CA ILE A 103 -14.62 0.22 -8.87
C ILE A 103 -13.99 1.48 -8.27
N GLY A 104 -13.89 1.51 -6.94
CA GLY A 104 -13.18 2.58 -6.24
C GLY A 104 -11.68 2.47 -6.42
N CYS A 105 -11.00 3.58 -6.67
CA CYS A 105 -9.54 3.65 -6.84
C CYS A 105 -8.94 4.81 -6.04
N GLU A 106 -7.62 4.76 -5.85
CA GLU A 106 -6.83 5.80 -5.17
C GLU A 106 -6.50 6.95 -6.15
N MET A 107 -7.51 7.75 -6.54
CA MET A 107 -7.41 8.75 -7.61
C MET A 107 -7.53 10.19 -7.11
N GLY A 108 -7.84 10.39 -5.84
CA GLY A 108 -8.09 11.71 -5.25
C GLY A 108 -6.85 12.43 -4.75
N MET A 109 -7.08 13.54 -4.06
CA MET A 109 -6.05 14.37 -3.48
C MET A 109 -5.15 13.56 -2.54
N GLU A 110 -3.83 13.82 -2.57
CA GLU A 110 -2.81 13.12 -1.77
C GLU A 110 -2.83 11.59 -1.92
N SER A 111 -3.35 11.12 -3.04
CA SER A 111 -3.34 9.73 -3.45
C SER A 111 -2.74 9.61 -4.84
N HIS A 112 -2.24 8.44 -5.17
CA HIS A 112 -1.83 8.14 -6.53
C HIS A 112 -2.11 6.69 -6.87
N LEU A 113 -2.58 6.51 -8.09
CA LEU A 113 -2.75 5.21 -8.69
C LEU A 113 -1.37 4.71 -9.14
N ARG A 114 -0.87 3.65 -8.52
CA ARG A 114 0.49 3.14 -8.79
C ARG A 114 0.50 2.22 -10.00
N MET A 115 0.23 2.81 -11.16
CA MET A 115 0.42 2.22 -12.48
C MET A 115 0.68 3.34 -13.49
N SER A 116 1.16 3.02 -14.68
CA SER A 116 1.33 4.02 -15.72
C SER A 116 -0.03 4.56 -16.19
N ILE A 117 -0.06 5.81 -16.67
CA ILE A 117 -1.28 6.40 -17.25
C ILE A 117 -1.77 5.57 -18.43
N ASN A 118 -0.85 5.08 -19.28
CA ASN A 118 -1.18 4.24 -20.41
C ASN A 118 -1.84 2.93 -19.98
N ASP A 119 -1.35 2.30 -18.92
CA ASP A 119 -1.92 1.07 -18.38
C ASP A 119 -3.33 1.31 -17.81
N PHE A 120 -3.52 2.42 -17.10
CA PHE A 120 -4.85 2.79 -16.63
C PHE A 120 -5.81 3.06 -17.77
N GLN A 121 -5.38 3.77 -18.81
CA GLN A 121 -6.21 4.03 -20.00
C GLN A 121 -6.57 2.72 -20.72
N LYS A 122 -5.60 1.80 -20.89
CA LYS A 122 -5.82 0.46 -21.46
C LYS A 122 -6.86 -0.31 -20.63
N LEU A 123 -6.70 -0.35 -19.31
CA LEU A 123 -7.62 -1.01 -18.40
C LEU A 123 -9.04 -0.40 -18.50
N ASN A 124 -9.15 0.91 -18.49
CA ASN A 124 -10.42 1.63 -18.59
C ASN A 124 -11.12 1.39 -19.94
N THR A 125 -10.36 1.35 -21.03
CA THR A 125 -10.89 1.05 -22.36
C THR A 125 -11.40 -0.39 -22.46
N ASN A 126 -10.63 -1.34 -21.96
CA ASN A 126 -10.98 -2.77 -22.01
C ASN A 126 -12.14 -3.13 -21.07
N LEU A 127 -12.34 -2.35 -20.02
CA LEU A 127 -13.45 -2.48 -19.07
C LEU A 127 -14.50 -1.39 -19.25
N ALA A 128 -14.84 -1.02 -20.49
CA ALA A 128 -15.72 0.09 -20.82
C ALA A 128 -17.12 0.03 -20.18
N ASN A 129 -17.57 -1.16 -19.76
CA ASN A 129 -18.82 -1.33 -19.03
C ASN A 129 -18.69 -1.08 -17.52
N HIS A 130 -17.46 -0.91 -17.01
CA HIS A 130 -17.19 -0.63 -15.60
C HIS A 130 -16.86 0.86 -15.43
N SER A 131 -17.00 1.38 -14.23
CA SER A 131 -16.62 2.75 -13.91
C SER A 131 -15.56 2.78 -12.84
N PHE A 132 -14.44 3.47 -13.09
CA PHE A 132 -13.42 3.74 -12.10
C PHE A 132 -13.71 5.09 -11.44
N VAL A 133 -13.84 5.12 -10.12
CA VAL A 133 -14.20 6.32 -9.36
C VAL A 133 -13.24 6.53 -8.18
N ASP A 134 -13.09 7.77 -7.74
CA ASP A 134 -12.25 8.06 -6.59
C ASP A 134 -12.81 7.51 -5.28
N ALA A 135 -12.01 6.71 -4.59
CA ALA A 135 -12.31 6.15 -3.27
C ALA A 135 -11.32 6.58 -2.19
N SER A 136 -10.48 7.57 -2.44
CA SER A 136 -9.46 8.05 -1.50
C SER A 136 -10.06 8.44 -0.16
N SER A 137 -11.20 9.14 -0.17
CA SER A 137 -11.94 9.52 1.04
C SER A 137 -12.42 8.32 1.88
N LEU A 138 -12.75 7.20 1.25
CA LEU A 138 -13.11 5.96 1.94
C LEU A 138 -11.89 5.39 2.68
N ILE A 139 -10.76 5.32 1.99
CA ILE A 139 -9.51 4.81 2.57
C ILE A 139 -9.05 5.71 3.73
N TRP A 140 -9.16 7.01 3.59
CA TRP A 140 -8.87 7.96 4.66
C TRP A 140 -9.76 7.73 5.88
N LYS A 141 -11.07 7.62 5.69
CA LYS A 141 -12.02 7.33 6.79
C LYS A 141 -11.67 6.04 7.54
N LEU A 142 -11.14 5.03 6.84
CA LEU A 142 -10.65 3.79 7.46
C LEU A 142 -9.38 4.02 8.28
N ARG A 143 -8.41 4.76 7.75
CA ARG A 143 -7.07 4.90 8.33
C ARG A 143 -6.96 6.00 9.38
N MET A 144 -7.83 7.01 9.34
CA MET A 144 -7.84 8.09 10.34
C MET A 144 -8.12 7.56 11.73
N ILE A 145 -9.04 6.60 11.87
CA ILE A 145 -9.41 6.00 13.16
C ILE A 145 -8.53 4.77 13.40
N LYS A 146 -7.56 4.92 14.31
CA LYS A 146 -6.59 3.87 14.64
C LYS A 146 -7.20 2.82 15.57
N SER A 147 -6.88 1.56 15.32
CA SER A 147 -7.17 0.46 16.24
C SER A 147 -6.26 0.50 17.47
N LYS A 148 -6.63 -0.24 18.52
CA LYS A 148 -5.79 -0.37 19.73
C LYS A 148 -4.37 -0.85 19.42
N ASN A 149 -4.23 -1.82 18.51
CA ASN A 149 -2.93 -2.34 18.10
C ASN A 149 -2.10 -1.30 17.31
N GLU A 150 -2.74 -0.51 16.44
CA GLU A 150 -2.06 0.59 15.74
C GLU A 150 -1.61 1.67 16.71
N ILE A 151 -2.43 2.02 17.70
CA ILE A 151 -2.06 2.98 18.76
C ILE A 151 -0.87 2.45 19.58
N SER A 152 -0.86 1.16 19.93
CA SER A 152 0.26 0.54 20.65
C SER A 152 1.57 0.63 19.86
N LYS A 153 1.54 0.32 18.56
CA LYS A 153 2.72 0.44 17.69
C LYS A 153 3.19 1.88 17.53
N LEU A 154 2.25 2.83 17.39
CA LEU A 154 2.58 4.25 17.33
C LEU A 154 3.25 4.73 18.62
N LYS A 155 2.74 4.32 19.80
CA LYS A 155 3.38 4.64 21.07
C LYS A 155 4.80 4.07 21.16
N GLN A 156 5.00 2.84 20.72
CA GLN A 156 6.32 2.20 20.71
C GLN A 156 7.31 2.98 19.84
N ILE A 157 6.96 3.30 18.60
CA ILE A 157 7.88 4.00 17.69
C ILE A 157 8.13 5.45 18.14
N ILE A 158 7.13 6.13 18.69
CA ILE A 158 7.29 7.46 19.29
C ILE A 158 8.28 7.39 20.46
N SER A 159 8.16 6.39 21.35
CA SER A 159 9.10 6.19 22.46
C SER A 159 10.54 5.97 21.98
N ILE A 160 10.74 5.18 20.93
CA ILE A 160 12.06 4.99 20.30
C ILE A 160 12.60 6.33 19.79
N ALA A 161 11.79 7.08 19.03
CA ALA A 161 12.21 8.37 18.48
C ALA A 161 12.55 9.37 19.57
N SER A 162 11.69 9.53 20.60
CA SER A 162 11.94 10.42 21.73
C SER A 162 13.26 10.07 22.45
N ASN A 163 13.49 8.78 22.70
CA ASN A 163 14.74 8.32 23.33
C ASN A 163 15.98 8.72 22.51
N VAL A 164 15.93 8.58 21.18
CA VAL A 164 17.04 9.01 20.32
C VAL A 164 17.27 10.50 20.41
N PHE A 165 16.20 11.33 20.37
CA PHE A 165 16.32 12.79 20.52
C PHE A 165 16.89 13.18 21.89
N ASP A 166 16.45 12.58 22.98
CA ASP A 166 16.91 12.85 24.34
C ASP A 166 18.40 12.52 24.51
N GLN A 167 18.88 11.51 23.82
CA GLN A 167 20.28 11.08 23.88
C GLN A 167 21.17 11.79 22.86
N LEU A 168 20.60 12.44 21.84
CA LEU A 168 21.37 13.06 20.76
C LEU A 168 22.48 14.00 21.25
N PRO A 169 22.25 14.93 22.23
CA PRO A 169 23.30 15.84 22.69
C PRO A 169 24.58 15.15 23.20
N LYS A 170 24.46 13.90 23.69
CA LYS A 170 25.62 13.10 24.16
C LYS A 170 26.50 12.58 23.03
N HIS A 171 26.03 12.65 21.81
CA HIS A 171 26.70 12.10 20.64
C HIS A 171 27.14 13.20 19.64
N LEU A 172 26.81 14.46 19.93
CA LEU A 172 27.24 15.59 19.12
C LEU A 172 28.68 15.99 19.47
N GLN A 173 29.44 16.31 18.43
CA GLN A 173 30.79 16.85 18.54
C GLN A 173 30.89 18.17 17.76
N ILE A 174 31.82 19.03 18.13
CA ILE A 174 32.12 20.25 17.40
C ILE A 174 32.57 19.85 15.99
N ASP A 175 32.22 20.66 14.99
CA ASP A 175 32.55 20.47 13.57
C ASP A 175 31.85 19.29 12.87
N GLN A 176 30.88 18.63 13.50
CA GLN A 176 30.05 17.67 12.82
C GLN A 176 29.09 18.36 11.83
N SER A 177 28.99 17.78 10.63
CA SER A 177 27.99 18.19 9.65
C SER A 177 26.58 17.69 10.00
N GLU A 178 25.56 18.37 9.46
CA GLU A 178 24.14 17.92 9.60
C GLU A 178 23.93 16.48 9.12
N ILE A 179 24.61 16.09 8.02
CA ILE A 179 24.54 14.73 7.47
C ILE A 179 25.08 13.69 8.47
N GLU A 180 26.21 14.00 9.14
CA GLU A 180 26.78 13.11 10.15
C GLU A 180 25.82 12.94 11.36
N ILE A 181 25.23 14.05 11.81
CA ILE A 181 24.23 14.03 12.88
C ILE A 181 23.03 13.18 12.48
N CYS A 182 22.48 13.37 11.28
CA CYS A 182 21.39 12.58 10.77
C CYS A 182 21.73 11.09 10.67
N ASN A 183 22.95 10.74 10.27
CA ASN A 183 23.40 9.36 10.20
C ASN A 183 23.53 8.72 11.60
N ILE A 184 23.97 9.47 12.60
CA ILE A 184 23.99 9.02 14.01
C ILE A 184 22.55 8.72 14.46
N MET A 185 21.61 9.62 14.19
CA MET A 185 20.20 9.42 14.53
C MET A 185 19.59 8.20 13.85
N LYS A 186 19.80 8.04 12.53
CA LYS A 186 19.32 6.87 11.77
C LYS A 186 19.83 5.57 12.36
N LYS A 187 21.15 5.50 12.63
CA LYS A 187 21.75 4.31 13.23
C LYS A 187 21.12 3.98 14.58
N LYS A 188 20.95 4.98 15.45
CA LYS A 188 20.35 4.76 16.78
C LYS A 188 18.89 4.36 16.72
N LEU A 189 18.10 4.90 15.78
CA LEU A 189 16.72 4.45 15.58
C LEU A 189 16.66 2.97 15.20
N LEU A 190 17.52 2.52 14.29
CA LEU A 190 17.62 1.10 13.91
C LEU A 190 18.10 0.23 15.06
N ASP A 191 19.13 0.65 15.82
CA ASP A 191 19.66 -0.07 16.97
C ASP A 191 18.59 -0.27 18.07
N LEU A 192 17.64 0.66 18.20
CA LEU A 192 16.52 0.58 19.14
C LEU A 192 15.29 -0.14 18.58
N GLY A 193 15.37 -0.70 17.38
CA GLY A 193 14.35 -1.56 16.80
C GLY A 193 13.35 -0.87 15.89
N ALA A 194 13.69 0.28 15.31
CA ALA A 194 12.92 0.82 14.18
C ALA A 194 13.20 -0.01 12.93
N ASP A 195 12.16 -0.36 12.18
CA ASP A 195 12.30 -1.11 10.93
C ASP A 195 12.93 -0.25 9.82
N HIS A 196 12.61 1.03 9.78
CA HIS A 196 13.02 1.98 8.74
C HIS A 196 13.20 3.39 9.28
N THR A 197 14.03 4.17 8.60
CA THR A 197 14.21 5.61 8.83
C THR A 197 13.97 6.36 7.51
N LEU A 198 12.70 6.40 7.08
CA LEU A 198 12.34 6.78 5.71
C LEU A 198 12.57 8.25 5.38
N TYR A 199 12.23 9.15 6.29
CA TYR A 199 12.35 10.58 6.06
C TYR A 199 13.05 11.26 7.23
N MET A 200 14.24 11.75 6.96
CA MET A 200 14.99 12.56 7.90
C MET A 200 15.64 13.69 7.09
N SER A 201 15.05 14.87 7.18
CA SER A 201 15.61 16.08 6.58
C SER A 201 16.66 16.67 7.51
N CYS A 202 17.74 17.08 6.96
CA CYS A 202 18.72 17.91 7.59
C CYS A 202 18.61 19.32 7.01
#